data_fa7dae46d39169af312cbf3c64c7acd7
#
_entry.id   fa7dae46d39169af312cbf3c64c7acd7
#
_cell.length_a   1.000
_cell.length_b   1.000
_cell.length_c   1.000
_cell.angle_alpha   90.00
_cell.angle_beta   90.00
_cell.angle_gamma   90.00
#
_symmetry.space_group_name_H-M   'P 1'
#
loop_
_entity.id
_entity.type
_entity.pdbx_description
1 polymer ?
#
loop_
_entity_poly.entity_id
_entity_poly.type
_entity_poly.pdbx_seq_one_letter_code
_entity_poly.pdbx_strand_id
1 'polypeptide(L)'
;MKPIFGRGPSLQLRLFLAILLSASLMLADSRLGAFANIRYLLNSAVAPLQYAANLPREMLDVLRGQFSSHQRLLTENKALKRDLLVMKSNVLLLDQLQQENQRLRDLLGSPFVRDERKMIAEVMAVDSDPYSYQVMINKGRVDGVYEGQPVINDKGIVGQVSYVGAHNSRVLLLIDPTNAIPVQVVRNDIRVIATGGGRNHQILLEHVPSSTDIKKGDLLVSSGLGGRYPEGYPVARVTSFTFDNKRPFAQITAKTTVQFDRLRYLLLVWPTDRSKMKHQTAVAAESAPIAPAVTSVNAAAPVTLTTPAVNPIDSTVPTPRKVNNANE
;
A
#
# COMPACT_ATOMS: atom_id res chain seq x y z
N MET A 1 -25.00 112.39 -17.24
CA MET A 1 -24.74 110.96 -17.27
C MET A 1 -23.45 110.74 -18.06
N LYS A 2 -22.36 110.25 -17.37
CA LYS A 2 -21.06 110.05 -17.97
C LYS A 2 -21.01 108.59 -18.51
N PRO A 3 -20.54 108.33 -19.76
CA PRO A 3 -20.40 106.95 -20.28
C PRO A 3 -19.19 106.21 -19.63
N ILE A 4 -19.51 105.05 -19.08
CA ILE A 4 -18.56 104.17 -18.31
C ILE A 4 -17.74 103.23 -19.23
N PHE A 5 -17.75 103.47 -20.57
CA PHE A 5 -16.93 102.63 -21.46
C PHE A 5 -15.62 103.30 -21.83
N GLY A 6 -14.57 103.08 -21.00
CA GLY A 6 -13.21 103.32 -21.35
C GLY A 6 -12.76 102.44 -22.50
N ARG A 7 -12.05 103.01 -23.51
CA ARG A 7 -11.45 102.33 -24.63
C ARG A 7 -10.42 101.26 -24.10
N GLY A 8 -10.89 100.05 -23.99
CA GLY A 8 -9.97 98.96 -23.76
C GLY A 8 -9.06 98.72 -24.97
N PRO A 9 -7.82 98.17 -24.77
CA PRO A 9 -6.92 97.96 -25.87
C PRO A 9 -7.58 97.08 -26.95
N SER A 10 -7.31 97.47 -28.25
CA SER A 10 -7.89 96.86 -29.43
C SER A 10 -7.79 95.33 -29.39
N LEU A 11 -8.79 94.65 -29.91
CA LEU A 11 -8.86 93.21 -29.95
C LEU A 11 -7.57 92.56 -30.55
N GLN A 12 -7.01 93.27 -31.54
CA GLN A 12 -5.73 92.87 -32.18
C GLN A 12 -4.56 92.95 -31.23
N LEU A 13 -4.47 93.90 -30.32
CA LEU A 13 -3.41 93.99 -29.33
C LEU A 13 -3.50 92.92 -28.28
N ARG A 14 -4.70 92.51 -27.86
CA ARG A 14 -4.96 91.43 -26.94
C ARG A 14 -4.52 90.07 -27.55
N LEU A 15 -4.85 89.86 -28.83
CA LEU A 15 -4.51 88.64 -29.54
C LEU A 15 -3.00 88.56 -29.75
N PHE A 16 -2.35 89.71 -30.12
CA PHE A 16 -0.91 89.76 -30.25
C PHE A 16 -0.18 89.49 -28.91
N LEU A 17 -0.71 90.05 -27.82
CA LEU A 17 -0.18 89.88 -26.48
C LEU A 17 -0.34 88.39 -25.98
N ALA A 18 -1.51 87.80 -26.33
CA ALA A 18 -1.75 86.37 -26.01
C ALA A 18 -0.85 85.46 -26.80
N ILE A 19 -0.56 85.70 -28.07
CA ILE A 19 0.36 84.96 -28.90
C ILE A 19 1.79 85.15 -28.39
N LEU A 20 2.21 86.32 -28.01
CA LEU A 20 3.53 86.60 -27.47
C LEU A 20 3.74 85.95 -26.11
N LEU A 21 2.70 85.97 -25.27
CA LEU A 21 2.71 85.22 -23.96
C LEU A 21 2.78 83.74 -24.17
N SER A 22 2.01 83.17 -25.12
CA SER A 22 2.12 81.74 -25.46
C SER A 22 3.45 81.33 -25.99
N ALA A 23 4.02 82.14 -26.93
CA ALA A 23 5.35 81.88 -27.45
C ALA A 23 6.48 81.99 -26.36
N SER A 24 6.31 82.99 -25.47
CA SER A 24 7.25 83.12 -24.31
C SER A 24 7.14 82.00 -23.36
N LEU A 25 5.95 81.48 -23.04
CA LEU A 25 5.74 80.29 -22.20
C LEU A 25 6.33 79.03 -22.87
N MET A 26 6.15 78.88 -24.17
CA MET A 26 6.70 77.76 -24.92
C MET A 26 8.22 77.78 -24.98
N LEU A 27 8.82 78.94 -25.12
CA LEU A 27 10.30 79.16 -25.07
C LEU A 27 10.84 78.95 -23.64
N ALA A 28 10.12 79.37 -22.63
CA ALA A 28 10.46 79.16 -21.23
C ALA A 28 10.42 77.68 -20.88
N ASP A 29 9.43 76.92 -21.37
CA ASP A 29 9.31 75.49 -21.20
C ASP A 29 10.50 74.74 -21.86
N SER A 30 10.85 75.14 -23.08
CA SER A 30 11.95 74.47 -23.82
C SER A 30 13.38 74.77 -23.29
N ARG A 31 13.57 75.92 -22.60
CA ARG A 31 14.89 76.35 -22.11
C ARG A 31 15.11 76.07 -20.63
N LEU A 32 14.09 76.05 -19.80
CA LEU A 32 14.23 75.98 -18.35
C LEU A 32 13.93 74.60 -17.75
N GLY A 33 13.33 73.67 -18.52
CA GLY A 33 13.00 72.32 -17.99
C GLY A 33 12.14 72.39 -16.71
N ALA A 34 11.61 73.56 -16.36
CA ALA A 34 10.91 73.82 -15.10
C ALA A 34 9.63 72.96 -14.96
N PHE A 35 8.96 72.68 -16.07
CA PHE A 35 7.79 71.84 -16.10
C PHE A 35 8.07 70.35 -15.88
N ALA A 36 9.28 69.89 -16.27
CA ALA A 36 9.71 68.55 -15.97
C ALA A 36 9.82 68.31 -14.45
N ASN A 37 10.37 69.26 -13.73
CA ASN A 37 10.50 69.19 -12.28
C ASN A 37 9.13 69.27 -11.56
N ILE A 38 8.20 70.10 -12.09
CA ILE A 38 6.81 70.20 -11.56
C ILE A 38 6.07 68.85 -11.83
N ARG A 39 6.25 68.28 -13.01
CA ARG A 39 5.66 66.96 -13.33
C ARG A 39 6.22 65.83 -12.45
N TYR A 40 7.52 65.88 -12.14
CA TYR A 40 8.16 65.00 -11.22
C TYR A 40 7.67 65.18 -9.79
N LEU A 41 7.45 66.43 -9.34
CA LEU A 41 6.95 66.74 -8.03
C LEU A 41 5.46 66.33 -7.87
N LEU A 42 4.67 66.54 -8.91
CA LEU A 42 3.25 66.12 -8.96
C LEU A 42 3.14 64.58 -8.97
N ASN A 43 3.92 63.87 -9.76
CA ASN A 43 3.94 62.42 -9.76
C ASN A 43 4.44 61.86 -8.42
N SER A 44 5.46 62.50 -7.83
CA SER A 44 5.97 62.13 -6.53
C SER A 44 4.98 62.37 -5.38
N ALA A 45 4.11 63.38 -5.50
CA ALA A 45 3.08 63.66 -4.50
C ALA A 45 1.84 62.73 -4.64
N VAL A 46 1.58 62.19 -5.84
CA VAL A 46 0.48 61.26 -6.06
C VAL A 46 0.84 59.83 -5.62
N ALA A 47 2.11 59.45 -5.68
CA ALA A 47 2.58 58.13 -5.26
C ALA A 47 2.23 57.79 -3.79
N PRO A 48 2.47 58.64 -2.79
CA PRO A 48 2.08 58.31 -1.40
C PRO A 48 0.57 58.25 -1.21
N LEU A 49 -0.21 58.98 -2.03
CA LEU A 49 -1.67 58.91 -1.96
C LEU A 49 -2.22 57.58 -2.47
N GLN A 50 -1.59 57.00 -3.48
CA GLN A 50 -1.91 55.65 -3.98
C GLN A 50 -1.52 54.57 -2.95
N TYR A 51 -0.38 54.72 -2.30
CA TYR A 51 0.03 53.84 -1.19
C TYR A 51 -0.94 53.95 0.00
N ALA A 52 -1.35 55.16 0.36
CA ALA A 52 -2.31 55.35 1.45
C ALA A 52 -3.72 54.81 1.15
N ALA A 53 -4.13 54.77 -0.12
CA ALA A 53 -5.40 54.21 -0.55
C ALA A 53 -5.41 52.66 -0.55
N ASN A 54 -4.26 52.04 -0.73
CA ASN A 54 -4.15 50.58 -0.74
C ASN A 54 -3.88 49.98 0.67
N LEU A 55 -3.29 50.75 1.59
CA LEU A 55 -3.05 50.33 2.97
C LEU A 55 -4.26 49.74 3.71
N PRO A 56 -5.48 50.30 3.61
CA PRO A 56 -6.63 49.73 4.29
C PRO A 56 -7.03 48.34 3.74
N ARG A 57 -6.82 48.08 2.45
CA ARG A 57 -7.16 46.78 1.82
C ARG A 57 -6.18 45.68 2.22
N GLU A 58 -4.90 45.95 2.15
CA GLU A 58 -3.88 45.01 2.58
C GLU A 58 -3.94 44.68 4.08
N MET A 59 -4.18 45.70 4.94
CA MET A 59 -4.42 45.47 6.37
C MET A 59 -5.69 44.66 6.64
N LEU A 60 -6.77 44.90 5.92
CA LEU A 60 -8.00 44.12 6.05
C LEU A 60 -7.82 42.67 5.59
N ASP A 61 -7.07 42.44 4.52
CA ASP A 61 -6.80 41.09 4.03
C ASP A 61 -5.87 40.29 4.96
N VAL A 62 -4.85 40.93 5.54
CA VAL A 62 -3.99 40.34 6.56
C VAL A 62 -4.76 40.01 7.83
N LEU A 63 -5.62 40.94 8.30
CA LEU A 63 -6.46 40.71 9.48
C LEU A 63 -7.50 39.60 9.22
N ARG A 64 -8.17 39.59 8.07
CA ARG A 64 -9.10 38.51 7.68
C ARG A 64 -8.39 37.16 7.57
N GLY A 65 -7.20 37.14 6.97
CA GLY A 65 -6.39 35.94 6.87
C GLY A 65 -5.99 35.36 8.22
N GLN A 66 -5.60 36.19 9.18
CA GLN A 66 -5.22 35.74 10.52
C GLN A 66 -6.42 35.24 11.34
N PHE A 67 -7.56 35.93 11.29
CA PHE A 67 -8.78 35.49 12.01
C PHE A 67 -9.37 34.21 11.42
N SER A 68 -9.40 34.07 10.08
CA SER A 68 -9.89 32.86 9.44
C SER A 68 -8.97 31.65 9.70
N SER A 69 -7.66 31.84 9.68
CA SER A 69 -6.68 30.80 10.00
C SER A 69 -6.78 30.35 11.46
N HIS A 70 -6.95 31.27 12.39
CA HIS A 70 -7.08 30.93 13.80
C HIS A 70 -8.37 30.14 14.10
N GLN A 71 -9.50 30.56 13.55
CA GLN A 71 -10.75 29.82 13.68
C GLN A 71 -10.70 28.43 13.01
N ARG A 72 -10.05 28.34 11.86
CA ARG A 72 -9.83 27.06 11.18
C ARG A 72 -8.98 26.12 12.03
N LEU A 73 -7.87 26.59 12.58
CA LEU A 73 -7.01 25.83 13.48
C LEU A 73 -7.76 25.39 14.75
N LEU A 74 -8.59 26.22 15.33
CA LEU A 74 -9.40 25.86 16.50
C LEU A 74 -10.45 24.80 16.16
N THR A 75 -11.11 24.88 15.02
CA THR A 75 -12.08 23.86 14.56
C THR A 75 -11.39 22.55 14.23
N GLU A 76 -10.25 22.59 13.55
CA GLU A 76 -9.44 21.42 13.25
C GLU A 76 -8.89 20.77 14.54
N ASN A 77 -8.40 21.55 15.49
CA ASN A 77 -7.96 21.02 16.79
C ASN A 77 -9.10 20.35 17.55
N LYS A 78 -10.31 20.94 17.52
CA LYS A 78 -11.50 20.31 18.12
C LYS A 78 -11.91 19.02 17.41
N ALA A 79 -11.83 18.99 16.07
CA ALA A 79 -12.09 17.79 15.28
C ALA A 79 -11.08 16.69 15.60
N LEU A 80 -9.78 17.00 15.55
CA LEU A 80 -8.71 16.07 15.90
C LEU A 80 -8.82 15.52 17.34
N LYS A 81 -9.22 16.37 18.30
CA LYS A 81 -9.47 15.91 19.66
C LYS A 81 -10.64 14.95 19.77
N ARG A 82 -11.72 15.18 19.00
CA ARG A 82 -12.86 14.25 18.92
C ARG A 82 -12.44 12.92 18.32
N ASP A 83 -11.73 12.97 17.18
CA ASP A 83 -11.24 11.77 16.51
C ASP A 83 -10.30 10.96 17.42
N LEU A 84 -9.44 11.65 18.14
CA LEU A 84 -8.56 11.03 19.13
C LEU A 84 -9.32 10.38 20.28
N LEU A 85 -10.41 10.98 20.74
CA LEU A 85 -11.29 10.38 21.78
C LEU A 85 -11.98 9.12 21.23
N VAL A 86 -12.51 9.18 20.02
CA VAL A 86 -13.13 8.01 19.35
C VAL A 86 -12.10 6.91 19.15
N MET A 87 -10.90 7.22 18.67
CA MET A 87 -9.82 6.24 18.52
C MET A 87 -9.44 5.61 19.87
N LYS A 88 -9.29 6.41 20.93
CA LYS A 88 -9.01 5.88 22.28
C LYS A 88 -10.12 4.95 22.76
N SER A 89 -11.38 5.31 22.55
CA SER A 89 -12.52 4.45 22.90
C SER A 89 -12.46 3.13 22.15
N ASN A 90 -12.17 3.16 20.85
CA ASN A 90 -12.05 1.95 20.04
C ASN A 90 -10.87 1.06 20.50
N VAL A 91 -9.74 1.66 20.89
CA VAL A 91 -8.59 0.91 21.42
C VAL A 91 -8.97 0.22 22.74
N LEU A 92 -9.67 0.92 23.65
CA LEU A 92 -10.14 0.32 24.91
C LEU A 92 -11.11 -0.85 24.66
N LEU A 93 -12.02 -0.70 23.69
CA LEU A 93 -12.93 -1.78 23.29
C LEU A 93 -12.18 -2.97 22.70
N LEU A 94 -11.18 -2.73 21.87
CA LEU A 94 -10.32 -3.77 21.31
C LEU A 94 -9.56 -4.52 22.41
N ASP A 95 -9.01 -3.80 23.38
CA ASP A 95 -8.32 -4.41 24.53
C ASP A 95 -9.27 -5.30 25.35
N GLN A 96 -10.48 -4.81 25.63
CA GLN A 96 -11.51 -5.59 26.32
C GLN A 96 -11.87 -6.87 25.54
N LEU A 97 -12.12 -6.76 24.22
CA LEU A 97 -12.44 -7.91 23.38
C LEU A 97 -11.28 -8.92 23.30
N GLN A 98 -10.03 -8.43 23.28
CA GLN A 98 -8.87 -9.28 23.32
C GLN A 98 -8.76 -10.05 24.65
N GLN A 99 -8.98 -9.37 25.77
CA GLN A 99 -8.98 -10.01 27.10
C GLN A 99 -10.12 -11.05 27.21
N GLU A 100 -11.31 -10.73 26.73
CA GLU A 100 -12.41 -11.69 26.71
C GLU A 100 -12.12 -12.90 25.83
N ASN A 101 -11.58 -12.67 24.64
CA ASN A 101 -11.14 -13.74 23.75
C ASN A 101 -10.06 -14.62 24.37
N GLN A 102 -9.09 -14.01 25.06
CA GLN A 102 -8.05 -14.73 25.81
C GLN A 102 -8.69 -15.59 26.91
N ARG A 103 -9.56 -14.99 27.72
CA ARG A 103 -10.26 -15.72 28.79
C ARG A 103 -11.09 -16.91 28.27
N LEU A 104 -11.81 -16.72 27.15
CA LEU A 104 -12.58 -17.80 26.53
C LEU A 104 -11.66 -18.93 26.03
N ARG A 105 -10.51 -18.57 25.48
CA ARG A 105 -9.50 -19.56 25.02
C ARG A 105 -8.85 -20.32 26.17
N ASP A 106 -8.55 -19.63 27.26
CA ASP A 106 -7.99 -20.24 28.48
C ASP A 106 -8.97 -21.26 29.05
N LEU A 107 -10.27 -20.96 29.06
CA LEU A 107 -11.32 -21.89 29.46
C LEU A 107 -11.43 -23.12 28.52
N LEU A 108 -11.11 -22.93 27.23
CA LEU A 108 -11.07 -24.00 26.22
C LEU A 108 -9.75 -24.75 26.16
N GLY A 109 -8.76 -24.42 27.00
CA GLY A 109 -7.43 -25.03 27.00
C GLY A 109 -6.63 -24.78 25.72
N SER A 110 -6.91 -23.70 24.98
CA SER A 110 -6.26 -23.36 23.71
C SER A 110 -5.47 -22.05 23.81
N PRO A 111 -4.23 -22.09 24.32
CA PRO A 111 -3.42 -20.88 24.43
C PRO A 111 -3.12 -20.30 23.03
N PHE A 112 -3.41 -19.03 22.86
CA PHE A 112 -3.14 -18.29 21.62
C PHE A 112 -2.15 -17.17 21.92
N VAL A 113 -0.92 -17.34 21.49
CA VAL A 113 0.09 -16.26 21.52
C VAL A 113 0.14 -15.67 20.12
N ARG A 114 -0.37 -14.45 19.96
CA ARG A 114 -0.24 -13.65 18.74
C ARG A 114 0.81 -12.56 19.00
N ASP A 115 2.01 -12.98 19.29
CA ASP A 115 3.15 -12.05 19.36
C ASP A 115 3.87 -12.09 18.00
N GLU A 116 3.45 -11.24 17.10
CA GLU A 116 4.05 -11.10 15.78
C GLU A 116 5.13 -10.01 15.85
N ARG A 117 6.39 -10.43 15.80
CA ARG A 117 7.49 -9.48 15.61
C ARG A 117 7.33 -8.79 14.25
N LYS A 118 7.43 -7.47 14.22
CA LYS A 118 7.32 -6.65 13.00
C LYS A 118 8.54 -5.75 12.86
N MET A 119 9.00 -5.56 11.63
CA MET A 119 10.09 -4.65 11.30
C MET A 119 9.69 -3.78 10.10
N ILE A 120 9.98 -2.49 10.19
CA ILE A 120 9.75 -1.54 9.11
C ILE A 120 10.88 -1.67 8.09
N ALA A 121 10.52 -1.76 6.81
CA ALA A 121 11.42 -1.70 5.66
C ALA A 121 10.96 -0.59 4.70
N GLU A 122 11.90 0.04 4.02
CA GLU A 122 11.64 1.05 3.00
C GLU A 122 11.85 0.47 1.61
N VAL A 123 10.98 0.82 0.68
CA VAL A 123 11.11 0.43 -0.73
C VAL A 123 12.20 1.28 -1.38
N MET A 124 13.25 0.63 -1.88
CA MET A 124 14.38 1.27 -2.55
C MET A 124 14.17 1.41 -4.04
N ALA A 125 13.57 0.41 -4.66
CA ALA A 125 13.32 0.36 -6.10
C ALA A 125 12.10 -0.51 -6.41
N VAL A 126 11.46 -0.20 -7.52
CA VAL A 126 10.41 -1.02 -8.12
C VAL A 126 11.01 -1.66 -9.36
N ASP A 127 10.79 -2.95 -9.54
CA ASP A 127 11.26 -3.66 -10.73
C ASP A 127 10.56 -3.10 -11.98
N SER A 128 11.33 -2.89 -13.04
CA SER A 128 10.83 -2.35 -14.31
C SER A 128 10.36 -3.44 -15.27
N ASP A 129 10.46 -4.72 -14.89
CA ASP A 129 10.00 -5.83 -15.71
C ASP A 129 8.45 -5.82 -15.79
N PRO A 130 7.86 -5.70 -16.99
CA PRO A 130 6.41 -5.67 -17.15
C PRO A 130 5.72 -7.00 -16.84
N TYR A 131 6.48 -8.08 -16.69
CA TYR A 131 5.97 -9.43 -16.41
C TYR A 131 6.22 -9.88 -14.97
N SER A 132 7.00 -9.14 -14.20
CA SER A 132 7.33 -9.44 -12.81
C SER A 132 7.01 -8.24 -11.91
N TYR A 133 6.13 -8.45 -10.94
CA TYR A 133 5.73 -7.41 -10.00
C TYR A 133 6.51 -7.58 -8.70
N GLN A 134 7.70 -6.97 -8.66
CA GLN A 134 8.59 -7.05 -7.51
C GLN A 134 9.04 -5.66 -7.06
N VAL A 135 9.36 -5.55 -5.78
CA VAL A 135 9.99 -4.35 -5.20
C VAL A 135 11.20 -4.75 -4.40
N MET A 136 12.23 -3.89 -4.38
CA MET A 136 13.42 -4.06 -3.55
C MET A 136 13.26 -3.25 -2.27
N ILE A 137 13.63 -3.86 -1.14
CA ILE A 137 13.58 -3.25 0.20
C ILE A 137 14.97 -3.15 0.81
N ASN A 138 15.17 -2.19 1.73
CA ASN A 138 16.42 -1.90 2.43
C ASN A 138 16.69 -2.81 3.64
N LYS A 139 16.15 -4.02 3.64
CA LYS A 139 16.33 -5.02 4.68
C LYS A 139 16.74 -6.35 4.09
N GLY A 140 17.71 -7.02 4.71
CA GLY A 140 18.29 -8.25 4.20
C GLY A 140 18.55 -9.29 5.28
N ARG A 141 19.44 -10.24 4.97
CA ARG A 141 19.79 -11.36 5.87
C ARG A 141 20.38 -10.88 7.20
N VAL A 142 21.14 -9.76 7.18
CA VAL A 142 21.72 -9.18 8.40
C VAL A 142 20.64 -8.70 9.37
N ASP A 143 19.49 -8.27 8.85
CA ASP A 143 18.33 -7.84 9.63
C ASP A 143 17.44 -9.03 10.07
N GLY A 144 17.75 -10.24 9.64
CA GLY A 144 16.99 -11.45 9.95
C GLY A 144 15.84 -11.72 8.97
N VAL A 145 15.88 -11.13 7.79
CA VAL A 145 14.91 -11.41 6.71
C VAL A 145 15.17 -12.79 6.13
N TYR A 146 14.10 -13.52 5.79
CA TYR A 146 14.16 -14.85 5.18
C TYR A 146 13.22 -14.97 3.97
N GLU A 147 13.49 -15.91 3.09
CA GLU A 147 12.67 -16.17 1.92
C GLU A 147 11.29 -16.74 2.31
N GLY A 148 10.24 -16.26 1.63
CA GLY A 148 8.86 -16.58 1.99
C GLY A 148 8.29 -15.75 3.13
N GLN A 149 9.04 -14.79 3.68
CA GLN A 149 8.55 -13.91 4.75
C GLN A 149 7.42 -13.02 4.27
N PRO A 150 6.28 -12.96 4.98
CA PRO A 150 5.16 -12.11 4.61
C PRO A 150 5.48 -10.62 4.81
N VAL A 151 5.01 -9.83 3.87
CA VAL A 151 5.15 -8.38 3.86
C VAL A 151 3.77 -7.75 3.81
N ILE A 152 3.51 -6.82 4.72
CA ILE A 152 2.23 -6.12 4.86
C ILE A 152 2.43 -4.60 4.85
N ASN A 153 1.33 -3.86 4.74
CA ASN A 153 1.28 -2.43 5.01
C ASN A 153 0.06 -2.09 5.89
N ASP A 154 -0.28 -0.81 5.99
CA ASP A 154 -1.44 -0.29 6.73
C ASP A 154 -2.80 -0.78 6.19
N LYS A 155 -2.86 -1.25 4.95
CA LYS A 155 -4.10 -1.66 4.26
C LYS A 155 -4.23 -3.18 4.07
N GLY A 156 -3.17 -3.94 4.30
CA GLY A 156 -3.21 -5.40 4.18
C GLY A 156 -1.93 -6.03 3.66
N ILE A 157 -2.07 -7.20 3.05
CA ILE A 157 -0.94 -7.97 2.52
C ILE A 157 -0.41 -7.35 1.24
N VAL A 158 0.89 -7.10 1.21
CA VAL A 158 1.62 -6.60 0.03
C VAL A 158 2.17 -7.75 -0.80
N GLY A 159 2.72 -8.79 -0.16
CA GLY A 159 3.34 -9.91 -0.83
C GLY A 159 4.23 -10.73 0.08
N GLN A 160 5.25 -11.36 -0.48
CA GLN A 160 6.24 -12.16 0.24
C GLN A 160 7.65 -11.91 -0.28
N VAL A 161 8.63 -12.09 0.58
CA VAL A 161 10.05 -12.02 0.18
C VAL A 161 10.37 -13.18 -0.75
N SER A 162 10.82 -12.87 -1.97
CA SER A 162 11.20 -13.87 -2.99
C SER A 162 12.70 -14.15 -3.01
N TYR A 163 13.53 -13.18 -2.63
CA TYR A 163 14.99 -13.31 -2.60
C TYR A 163 15.57 -12.45 -1.48
N VAL A 164 16.60 -12.97 -0.80
CA VAL A 164 17.25 -12.28 0.32
C VAL A 164 18.74 -12.11 0.04
N GLY A 165 19.15 -10.86 -0.18
CA GLY A 165 20.55 -10.44 -0.21
C GLY A 165 21.09 -10.14 1.19
N ALA A 166 22.34 -9.67 1.28
CA ALA A 166 22.96 -9.34 2.56
C ALA A 166 22.26 -8.17 3.26
N HIS A 167 22.04 -7.05 2.56
CA HIS A 167 21.47 -5.80 3.08
C HIS A 167 20.16 -5.38 2.40
N ASN A 168 19.72 -6.11 1.38
CA ASN A 168 18.48 -5.85 0.65
C ASN A 168 17.75 -7.16 0.38
N SER A 169 16.47 -7.06 0.03
CA SER A 169 15.66 -8.20 -0.37
C SER A 169 14.68 -7.82 -1.46
N ARG A 170 14.24 -8.79 -2.25
CA ARG A 170 13.15 -8.62 -3.21
C ARG A 170 11.86 -9.14 -2.64
N VAL A 171 10.80 -8.40 -2.82
CA VAL A 171 9.45 -8.75 -2.42
C VAL A 171 8.61 -8.97 -3.66
N LEU A 172 8.08 -10.17 -3.82
CA LEU A 172 7.11 -10.53 -4.85
C LEU A 172 5.74 -10.02 -4.41
N LEU A 173 5.19 -9.12 -5.20
CA LEU A 173 3.91 -8.49 -4.88
C LEU A 173 2.74 -9.46 -5.06
N LEU A 174 1.66 -9.21 -4.34
CA LEU A 174 0.45 -10.04 -4.38
C LEU A 174 -0.22 -10.07 -5.77
N ILE A 175 -0.03 -9.01 -6.56
CA ILE A 175 -0.56 -8.90 -7.93
C ILE A 175 0.23 -9.71 -8.97
N ASP A 176 1.40 -10.23 -8.62
CA ASP A 176 2.20 -11.05 -9.53
C ASP A 176 1.48 -12.36 -9.85
N PRO A 177 1.36 -12.74 -11.14
CA PRO A 177 0.68 -13.99 -11.55
C PRO A 177 1.29 -15.26 -10.95
N THR A 178 2.55 -15.21 -10.57
CA THR A 178 3.24 -16.35 -9.93
C THR A 178 3.01 -16.43 -8.43
N ASN A 179 2.39 -15.40 -7.83
CA ASN A 179 2.09 -15.37 -6.40
C ASN A 179 0.68 -15.93 -6.14
N ALA A 180 0.60 -16.92 -5.29
CA ALA A 180 -0.65 -17.52 -4.84
C ALA A 180 -0.77 -17.42 -3.32
N ILE A 181 -1.91 -16.93 -2.86
CA ILE A 181 -2.22 -16.79 -1.44
C ILE A 181 -3.53 -17.49 -1.08
N PRO A 182 -3.53 -18.32 -0.03
CA PRO A 182 -4.78 -18.86 0.50
C PRO A 182 -5.53 -17.77 1.27
N VAL A 183 -6.75 -17.49 0.82
CA VAL A 183 -7.63 -16.46 1.40
C VAL A 183 -8.90 -17.09 1.96
N GLN A 184 -9.55 -16.36 2.83
CA GLN A 184 -10.82 -16.71 3.46
C GLN A 184 -11.81 -15.56 3.30
N VAL A 185 -13.05 -15.89 2.97
CA VAL A 185 -14.15 -14.92 2.91
C VAL A 185 -14.63 -14.64 4.33
N VAL A 186 -14.60 -13.39 4.76
CA VAL A 186 -14.97 -13.01 6.16
C VAL A 186 -16.40 -13.35 6.50
N ARG A 187 -17.32 -13.34 5.53
CA ARG A 187 -18.76 -13.53 5.75
C ARG A 187 -19.15 -14.97 6.12
N ASN A 188 -18.49 -15.94 5.54
CA ASN A 188 -18.89 -17.36 5.63
C ASN A 188 -17.71 -18.33 5.79
N ASP A 189 -16.52 -17.83 6.08
CA ASP A 189 -15.30 -18.59 6.32
C ASP A 189 -14.86 -19.54 5.17
N ILE A 190 -15.40 -19.34 3.97
CA ILE A 190 -15.01 -20.12 2.80
C ILE A 190 -13.56 -19.79 2.44
N ARG A 191 -12.75 -20.84 2.28
CA ARG A 191 -11.33 -20.74 1.94
C ARG A 191 -11.11 -21.05 0.48
N VAL A 192 -10.37 -20.19 -0.20
CA VAL A 192 -10.03 -20.30 -1.62
C VAL A 192 -8.60 -19.85 -1.85
N ILE A 193 -8.03 -20.20 -3.00
CA ILE A 193 -6.72 -19.72 -3.42
C ILE A 193 -6.93 -18.52 -4.33
N ALA A 194 -6.21 -17.46 -4.05
CA ALA A 194 -6.17 -16.26 -4.88
C ALA A 194 -4.79 -16.11 -5.51
N THR A 195 -4.76 -15.83 -6.82
CA THR A 195 -3.54 -15.58 -7.61
C THR A 195 -3.51 -14.15 -8.13
N GLY A 196 -2.33 -13.62 -8.35
CA GLY A 196 -2.17 -12.30 -8.92
C GLY A 196 -2.72 -12.23 -10.34
N GLY A 197 -3.50 -11.19 -10.64
CA GLY A 197 -4.05 -10.92 -11.97
C GLY A 197 -3.19 -9.99 -12.83
N GLY A 198 -1.98 -9.65 -12.37
CA GLY A 198 -1.09 -8.73 -13.06
C GLY A 198 -1.54 -7.26 -12.93
N ARG A 199 -1.61 -6.56 -14.07
CA ARG A 199 -2.00 -5.15 -14.12
C ARG A 199 -3.40 -4.93 -13.53
N ASN A 200 -3.71 -3.71 -13.12
CA ASN A 200 -5.00 -3.26 -12.56
C ASN A 200 -5.28 -3.65 -11.10
N HIS A 201 -4.28 -4.05 -10.31
CA HIS A 201 -4.46 -4.39 -8.88
C HIS A 201 -5.56 -5.43 -8.65
N GLN A 202 -5.66 -6.39 -9.56
CA GLN A 202 -6.65 -7.46 -9.50
C GLN A 202 -5.99 -8.75 -9.04
N ILE A 203 -6.77 -9.55 -8.34
CA ILE A 203 -6.47 -10.94 -8.06
C ILE A 203 -7.62 -11.80 -8.55
N LEU A 204 -7.29 -13.01 -8.92
CA LEU A 204 -8.21 -14.03 -9.44
C LEU A 204 -8.37 -15.10 -8.37
N LEU A 205 -9.59 -15.52 -8.12
CA LEU A 205 -9.84 -16.69 -7.27
C LEU A 205 -9.92 -17.91 -8.18
N GLU A 206 -9.06 -18.88 -7.89
CA GLU A 206 -8.94 -20.08 -8.71
C GLU A 206 -9.74 -21.24 -8.14
N HIS A 207 -10.19 -22.11 -9.04
CA HIS A 207 -10.83 -23.40 -8.72
C HIS A 207 -12.03 -23.27 -7.78
N VAL A 208 -12.80 -22.19 -7.88
CA VAL A 208 -14.00 -21.99 -7.07
C VAL A 208 -15.19 -22.68 -7.72
N PRO A 209 -15.79 -23.70 -7.09
CA PRO A 209 -17.01 -24.31 -7.60
C PRO A 209 -18.13 -23.27 -7.77
N SER A 210 -18.94 -23.42 -8.80
CA SER A 210 -20.05 -22.49 -9.08
C SER A 210 -21.12 -22.46 -7.99
N SER A 211 -21.21 -23.51 -7.16
CA SER A 211 -22.10 -23.57 -5.99
C SER A 211 -21.61 -22.81 -4.77
N THR A 212 -20.42 -22.25 -4.82
CA THR A 212 -19.80 -21.56 -3.68
C THR A 212 -20.48 -20.20 -3.44
N ASP A 213 -20.91 -19.94 -2.20
CA ASP A 213 -21.54 -18.66 -1.83
C ASP A 213 -20.48 -17.56 -1.64
N ILE A 214 -20.02 -16.98 -2.73
CA ILE A 214 -19.16 -15.79 -2.77
C ILE A 214 -19.91 -14.68 -3.52
N LYS A 215 -19.98 -13.49 -2.94
CA LYS A 215 -20.75 -12.36 -3.48
C LYS A 215 -19.85 -11.16 -3.76
N LYS A 216 -20.27 -10.35 -4.71
CA LYS A 216 -19.64 -9.04 -4.95
C LYS A 216 -19.69 -8.21 -3.66
N GLY A 217 -18.56 -7.64 -3.27
CA GLY A 217 -18.38 -6.86 -2.05
C GLY A 217 -17.80 -7.64 -0.88
N ASP A 218 -17.73 -8.98 -0.94
CA ASP A 218 -17.13 -9.80 0.11
C ASP A 218 -15.66 -9.41 0.32
N LEU A 219 -15.27 -9.29 1.60
CA LEU A 219 -13.89 -9.05 1.99
C LEU A 219 -13.16 -10.38 2.11
N LEU A 220 -12.00 -10.44 1.46
CA LEU A 220 -11.07 -11.55 1.52
C LEU A 220 -9.94 -11.20 2.47
N VAL A 221 -9.65 -12.08 3.41
CA VAL A 221 -8.53 -12.00 4.33
C VAL A 221 -7.62 -13.20 4.17
N SER A 222 -6.38 -13.10 4.59
CA SER A 222 -5.47 -14.25 4.61
C SER A 222 -5.99 -15.33 5.55
N SER A 223 -5.97 -16.59 5.11
CA SER A 223 -6.49 -17.72 5.89
C SER A 223 -5.49 -18.35 6.84
N GLY A 224 -4.23 -17.93 6.82
CA GLY A 224 -3.18 -18.53 7.62
C GLY A 224 -2.76 -19.95 7.19
N LEU A 225 -3.40 -20.53 6.18
CA LEU A 225 -3.08 -21.87 5.68
C LEU A 225 -1.67 -21.90 5.09
N GLY A 226 -0.94 -22.97 5.39
CA GLY A 226 0.45 -23.13 4.95
C GLY A 226 1.48 -22.32 5.76
N GLY A 227 1.04 -21.50 6.74
CA GLY A 227 1.94 -20.76 7.65
C GLY A 227 2.79 -19.67 7.01
N ARG A 228 2.61 -19.40 5.71
CA ARG A 228 3.37 -18.36 5.00
C ARG A 228 2.87 -16.96 5.30
N TYR A 229 1.54 -16.80 5.38
CA TYR A 229 0.91 -15.52 5.68
C TYR A 229 0.21 -15.59 7.03
N PRO A 230 0.28 -14.53 7.83
CA PRO A 230 -0.48 -14.46 9.07
C PRO A 230 -1.98 -14.41 8.76
N GLU A 231 -2.78 -15.02 9.62
CA GLU A 231 -4.24 -15.11 9.46
C GLU A 231 -4.94 -13.77 9.72
N GLY A 232 -6.00 -13.46 8.95
CA GLY A 232 -6.92 -12.36 9.21
C GLY A 232 -6.49 -11.00 8.65
N TYR A 233 -5.41 -10.91 7.88
CA TYR A 233 -5.02 -9.66 7.24
C TYR A 233 -5.81 -9.43 5.95
N PRO A 234 -6.30 -8.19 5.68
CA PRO A 234 -6.99 -7.86 4.45
C PRO A 234 -6.14 -8.15 3.21
N VAL A 235 -6.75 -8.72 2.19
CA VAL A 235 -6.12 -9.07 0.92
C VAL A 235 -6.83 -8.32 -0.22
N ALA A 236 -8.12 -8.54 -0.39
CA ALA A 236 -8.88 -7.96 -1.49
C ALA A 236 -10.39 -7.93 -1.18
N ARG A 237 -11.12 -7.23 -2.05
CA ARG A 237 -12.58 -7.21 -2.07
C ARG A 237 -13.10 -7.71 -3.41
N VAL A 238 -14.03 -8.64 -3.37
CA VAL A 238 -14.64 -9.21 -4.59
C VAL A 238 -15.35 -8.12 -5.40
N THR A 239 -14.98 -7.99 -6.67
CA THR A 239 -15.53 -6.99 -7.60
C THR A 239 -16.49 -7.59 -8.61
N SER A 240 -16.19 -8.78 -9.11
CA SER A 240 -17.05 -9.47 -10.06
C SER A 240 -17.09 -10.97 -9.79
N PHE A 241 -18.25 -11.52 -10.07
CA PHE A 241 -18.51 -12.96 -10.07
C PHE A 241 -19.17 -13.28 -11.42
N THR A 242 -18.50 -14.08 -12.21
CA THR A 242 -19.02 -14.49 -13.51
C THR A 242 -19.14 -16.00 -13.54
N PHE A 243 -20.36 -16.46 -13.78
CA PHE A 243 -20.67 -17.86 -13.96
C PHE A 243 -20.86 -18.17 -15.44
N ASP A 244 -20.16 -19.17 -15.93
CA ASP A 244 -20.32 -19.70 -17.28
C ASP A 244 -20.67 -21.17 -17.21
N ASN A 245 -21.87 -21.54 -17.69
CA ASN A 245 -22.36 -22.93 -17.69
C ASN A 245 -21.43 -23.90 -18.47
N LYS A 246 -20.52 -23.37 -19.26
CA LYS A 246 -19.54 -24.19 -20.05
C LYS A 246 -18.26 -24.48 -19.23
N ARG A 247 -18.09 -23.87 -18.06
CA ARG A 247 -16.90 -24.04 -17.22
C ARG A 247 -17.29 -24.62 -15.85
N PRO A 248 -16.53 -25.59 -15.32
CA PRO A 248 -16.80 -26.18 -14.01
C PRO A 248 -16.55 -25.21 -12.85
N PHE A 249 -15.78 -24.16 -13.06
CA PHE A 249 -15.38 -23.20 -12.04
C PHE A 249 -15.85 -21.79 -12.40
N ALA A 250 -16.31 -21.06 -11.39
CA ALA A 250 -16.65 -19.65 -11.52
C ALA A 250 -15.38 -18.80 -11.70
N GLN A 251 -15.48 -17.76 -12.53
CA GLN A 251 -14.45 -16.73 -12.61
C GLN A 251 -14.79 -15.61 -11.64
N ILE A 252 -13.96 -15.47 -10.61
CA ILE A 252 -14.14 -14.45 -9.58
C ILE A 252 -12.93 -13.54 -9.58
N THR A 253 -13.18 -12.24 -9.76
CA THR A 253 -12.15 -11.21 -9.70
C THR A 253 -12.34 -10.39 -8.45
N ALA A 254 -11.25 -10.10 -7.76
CA ALA A 254 -11.25 -9.22 -6.61
C ALA A 254 -10.20 -8.10 -6.79
N LYS A 255 -10.48 -6.94 -6.24
CA LYS A 255 -9.55 -5.81 -6.21
C LYS A 255 -8.80 -5.82 -4.89
N THR A 256 -7.48 -5.70 -4.94
CA THR A 256 -6.64 -5.65 -3.74
C THR A 256 -6.97 -4.46 -2.85
N THR A 257 -6.83 -4.63 -1.53
CA THR A 257 -6.97 -3.54 -0.55
C THR A 257 -5.76 -2.58 -0.60
N VAL A 258 -4.61 -3.09 -1.00
CA VAL A 258 -3.35 -2.36 -1.10
C VAL A 258 -3.24 -1.66 -2.45
N GLN A 259 -2.68 -0.44 -2.44
CA GLN A 259 -2.31 0.32 -3.63
C GLN A 259 -0.81 0.15 -3.88
N PHE A 260 -0.45 -0.62 -4.90
CA PHE A 260 0.96 -0.95 -5.18
C PHE A 260 1.76 0.19 -5.81
N ASP A 261 1.09 1.20 -6.39
CA ASP A 261 1.74 2.35 -7.03
C ASP A 261 2.38 3.34 -6.05
N ARG A 262 2.04 3.25 -4.76
CA ARG A 262 2.47 4.20 -3.73
C ARG A 262 3.11 3.54 -2.52
N LEU A 263 3.77 2.40 -2.74
CA LEU A 263 4.47 1.71 -1.67
C LEU A 263 5.75 2.48 -1.30
N ARG A 264 5.86 2.87 -0.04
CA ARG A 264 7.06 3.50 0.51
C ARG A 264 7.58 2.74 1.72
N TYR A 265 6.74 2.49 2.69
CA TYR A 265 7.08 1.74 3.90
C TYR A 265 6.29 0.44 3.96
N LEU A 266 6.99 -0.62 4.30
CA LEU A 266 6.46 -1.96 4.42
C LEU A 266 6.80 -2.53 5.80
N LEU A 267 6.02 -3.49 6.25
CA LEU A 267 6.24 -4.20 7.49
C LEU A 267 6.54 -5.66 7.16
N LEU A 268 7.73 -6.08 7.50
CA LEU A 268 8.11 -7.50 7.53
C LEU A 268 7.54 -8.13 8.79
N VAL A 269 6.84 -9.24 8.66
CA VAL A 269 6.21 -9.94 9.77
C VAL A 269 6.89 -11.28 10.00
N TRP A 270 7.17 -11.60 11.27
CA TRP A 270 7.55 -12.93 11.71
C TRP A 270 6.32 -13.59 12.30
N PRO A 271 5.64 -14.48 11.54
CA PRO A 271 4.50 -15.21 12.07
C PRO A 271 4.93 -16.05 13.26
N THR A 272 4.18 -16.03 14.33
CA THR A 272 4.47 -16.88 15.50
C THR A 272 4.30 -18.35 15.12
N ASP A 273 5.39 -19.08 15.22
CA ASP A 273 5.64 -20.39 14.62
C ASP A 273 4.80 -21.52 15.24
N ARG A 274 3.52 -21.64 14.91
CA ARG A 274 2.80 -22.91 15.10
C ARG A 274 3.26 -24.02 14.13
N SER A 275 3.73 -23.64 12.93
CA SER A 275 4.21 -24.60 11.93
C SER A 275 5.60 -25.13 12.24
N LYS A 276 6.51 -24.30 12.78
CA LYS A 276 7.83 -24.78 13.19
C LYS A 276 7.75 -25.67 14.42
N MET A 277 6.89 -25.38 15.39
CA MET A 277 6.65 -26.32 16.50
C MET A 277 6.12 -27.68 15.99
N LYS A 278 5.18 -27.70 15.06
CA LYS A 278 4.70 -28.97 14.48
C LYS A 278 5.77 -29.67 13.64
N HIS A 279 6.58 -28.94 12.87
CA HIS A 279 7.66 -29.52 12.08
C HIS A 279 8.82 -30.02 12.95
N GLN A 280 9.23 -29.26 13.98
CA GLN A 280 10.22 -29.69 14.93
C GLN A 280 9.74 -30.89 15.77
N THR A 281 8.47 -30.91 16.16
CA THR A 281 7.89 -32.06 16.87
C THR A 281 7.78 -33.29 15.95
N ALA A 282 7.48 -33.11 14.67
CA ALA A 282 7.44 -34.21 13.70
C ALA A 282 8.84 -34.72 13.36
N VAL A 283 9.83 -33.85 13.15
CA VAL A 283 11.22 -34.21 12.89
C VAL A 283 11.87 -34.82 14.15
N ALA A 284 11.54 -34.32 15.34
CA ALA A 284 12.00 -34.90 16.60
C ALA A 284 11.38 -36.27 16.88
N ALA A 285 10.11 -36.47 16.45
CA ALA A 285 9.49 -37.79 16.54
C ALA A 285 10.02 -38.81 15.52
N GLU A 286 10.47 -38.34 14.35
CA GLU A 286 11.08 -39.19 13.31
C GLU A 286 12.56 -39.46 13.54
N SER A 287 13.23 -38.61 14.32
CA SER A 287 14.64 -38.78 14.73
C SER A 287 14.80 -39.44 16.09
N ALA A 288 13.75 -39.86 16.76
CA ALA A 288 13.85 -40.65 17.96
C ALA A 288 14.48 -42.02 17.59
N PRO A 289 15.63 -42.41 18.18
CA PRO A 289 16.24 -43.68 17.87
C PRO A 289 15.26 -44.79 18.27
N ILE A 290 14.93 -45.67 17.32
CA ILE A 290 14.18 -46.90 17.56
C ILE A 290 15.04 -47.69 18.55
N ALA A 291 14.63 -47.70 19.82
CA ALA A 291 15.25 -48.55 20.80
C ALA A 291 15.12 -50.00 20.30
N PRO A 292 16.23 -50.79 20.23
CA PRO A 292 16.14 -52.17 19.80
C PRO A 292 15.22 -52.92 20.78
N ALA A 293 14.19 -53.54 20.27
CA ALA A 293 13.34 -54.42 21.04
C ALA A 293 14.19 -55.54 21.58
N VAL A 294 14.42 -55.55 22.87
CA VAL A 294 15.07 -56.64 23.57
C VAL A 294 14.09 -57.81 23.57
N THR A 295 14.28 -58.71 22.58
CA THR A 295 13.60 -60.00 22.55
C THR A 295 14.25 -60.87 23.64
N SER A 296 13.55 -61.08 24.73
CA SER A 296 13.87 -62.05 25.74
C SER A 296 13.86 -63.50 25.13
N VAL A 297 15.03 -64.02 24.85
CA VAL A 297 15.21 -65.41 24.44
C VAL A 297 15.04 -66.24 25.68
N ASN A 298 13.96 -67.02 25.72
CA ASN A 298 13.80 -68.09 26.70
C ASN A 298 14.41 -69.36 26.12
N ALA A 299 15.36 -69.94 26.87
CA ALA A 299 16.11 -71.12 26.52
C ALA A 299 15.29 -72.40 26.68
N ALA A 300 15.26 -73.27 25.67
CA ALA A 300 15.15 -74.74 25.88
C ALA A 300 15.59 -75.50 24.63
N ALA A 301 16.70 -76.16 24.78
CA ALA A 301 17.20 -77.49 24.34
C ALA A 301 17.08 -78.02 22.90
N PRO A 302 18.05 -78.82 22.47
CA PRO A 302 18.35 -79.10 21.06
C PRO A 302 17.76 -80.44 20.57
N VAL A 303 17.38 -80.53 19.30
CA VAL A 303 17.14 -81.78 18.57
C VAL A 303 17.75 -81.74 17.16
N THR A 304 18.68 -82.57 16.98
CA THR A 304 19.29 -83.34 15.85
C THR A 304 18.89 -83.02 14.41
N LEU A 305 20.00 -82.96 13.64
CA LEU A 305 20.21 -83.22 12.21
C LEU A 305 19.22 -84.13 11.49
N THR A 306 18.84 -83.72 10.28
CA THR A 306 18.88 -84.59 9.10
C THR A 306 18.86 -83.76 7.83
N THR A 307 19.93 -83.81 7.05
CA THR A 307 19.97 -83.48 5.61
C THR A 307 19.44 -84.71 4.86
N PRO A 308 18.81 -84.62 3.71
CA PRO A 308 19.50 -84.87 2.47
C PRO A 308 19.12 -84.06 1.22
N ALA A 309 20.17 -83.90 0.38
CA ALA A 309 20.27 -84.02 -1.07
C ALA A 309 19.40 -83.24 -2.04
N VAL A 310 20.01 -82.29 -2.68
CA VAL A 310 20.37 -82.20 -4.12
C VAL A 310 19.31 -82.69 -5.12
N ASN A 311 18.84 -81.82 -5.99
CA ASN A 311 19.08 -81.91 -7.42
C ASN A 311 18.65 -80.64 -8.19
N PRO A 312 19.31 -80.30 -9.32
CA PRO A 312 19.21 -79.11 -10.04
C PRO A 312 18.32 -79.26 -11.35
N ILE A 313 18.33 -78.26 -12.18
CA ILE A 313 17.78 -78.11 -13.57
C ILE A 313 16.35 -77.54 -13.57
N ASP A 314 16.09 -76.42 -14.15
CA ASP A 314 16.14 -76.16 -15.58
C ASP A 314 16.00 -74.67 -15.92
N SER A 315 16.78 -74.29 -16.88
CA SER A 315 16.80 -73.01 -17.57
C SER A 315 15.68 -72.91 -18.59
N THR A 316 14.85 -71.91 -18.58
CA THR A 316 14.26 -71.42 -19.85
C THR A 316 13.85 -69.95 -19.76
N VAL A 317 14.59 -69.19 -20.51
CA VAL A 317 14.27 -67.81 -20.97
C VAL A 317 13.24 -67.92 -22.09
N PRO A 318 12.28 -67.05 -22.20
CA PRO A 318 11.77 -66.68 -23.49
C PRO A 318 11.95 -65.19 -23.79
N THR A 319 12.53 -64.97 -24.94
CA THR A 319 12.82 -63.77 -25.72
C THR A 319 11.56 -63.00 -26.14
N PRO A 320 11.71 -61.72 -26.50
CA PRO A 320 10.58 -60.83 -26.75
C PRO A 320 9.99 -60.96 -28.13
N ARG A 321 8.67 -60.79 -28.23
CA ARG A 321 7.90 -60.79 -29.46
C ARG A 321 7.72 -59.37 -30.01
N LYS A 322 8.35 -59.12 -31.16
CA LYS A 322 8.00 -58.01 -32.07
C LYS A 322 6.57 -58.18 -32.55
N VAL A 323 5.81 -57.14 -32.60
CA VAL A 323 4.63 -57.06 -33.47
C VAL A 323 4.70 -55.78 -34.27
N ASN A 324 4.52 -56.00 -35.55
CA ASN A 324 4.56 -55.13 -36.72
C ASN A 324 3.46 -54.04 -36.69
N ASN A 325 3.82 -52.97 -37.38
CA ASN A 325 2.92 -52.04 -38.05
C ASN A 325 2.07 -52.74 -39.13
N ALA A 326 0.84 -52.30 -39.27
CA ALA A 326 0.21 -52.02 -40.58
C ALA A 326 -1.18 -51.34 -40.39
N ASN A 327 -1.32 -50.20 -41.04
CA ASN A 327 -2.46 -49.71 -41.81
C ASN A 327 -3.89 -49.72 -41.19
N GLU A 328 -4.47 -48.59 -41.04
CA GLU A 328 -5.24 -47.69 -41.95
C GLU A 328 -5.59 -46.39 -41.22
#